data_0ba004956ff232fe820edcca96f0ebea
#
_entry.id   0ba004956ff232fe820edcca96f0ebea
#
_cell.length_a   1.000
_cell.length_b   1.000
_cell.length_c   1.000
_cell.angle_alpha   90.00
_cell.angle_beta   90.00
_cell.angle_gamma   90.00
#
_symmetry.space_group_name_H-M   'P 1'
#
loop_
_entity.id
_entity.type
_entity.pdbx_description
1 polymer ?
#
loop_
_entity_poly.entity_id
_entity_poly.type
_entity_poly.pdbx_seq_one_letter_code
_entity_poly.pdbx_strand_id
1 'polypeptide(L)'
;MNADNPGSSPITPSDAPAINAGAIRSEPLPIASAPTNDGRVRNYVEWAVIILVAVGFAFLVRGFAFQTFFIPSESMVPRLETDDRVLVNKFAYDLRDPSRGDVVVFRTPPNAHITGMDDLVKRVVGLPGETIEGRDGHIFINGHQLPEPYLPTGLQSKTFAPQKVPANSYFMLGDNRQFSNDSTAWGPANRDLFVGPVFVTIWPLDRIDVPGWLWGIPIAIALGCGIYFVMRRREPEPV
;
A
#
# COMPACT_ATOMS: atom_id res chain seq x y z
N MET A 1 -99.82 59.29 -18.84
CA MET A 1 -100.29 59.25 -20.20
C MET A 1 -99.52 58.22 -20.94
N ASN A 2 -100.16 57.17 -21.11
CA ASN A 2 -100.36 56.31 -22.36
C ASN A 2 -99.11 55.90 -23.07
N ALA A 3 -98.95 54.80 -23.30
CA ALA A 3 -99.54 53.53 -23.84
C ALA A 3 -98.51 53.02 -24.88
N ASP A 4 -98.19 51.93 -25.25
CA ASP A 4 -98.81 50.71 -25.53
C ASP A 4 -97.75 49.63 -25.79
N ASN A 5 -97.99 48.45 -25.27
CA ASN A 5 -97.43 47.20 -25.75
C ASN A 5 -98.22 46.84 -27.00
N PRO A 6 -97.59 46.23 -27.97
CA PRO A 6 -97.90 44.80 -28.11
C PRO A 6 -96.81 43.96 -28.80
N GLY A 7 -96.85 42.65 -28.56
CA GLY A 7 -96.28 41.71 -29.47
C GLY A 7 -95.61 40.48 -28.86
N SER A 8 -96.41 39.70 -28.13
CA SER A 8 -95.99 38.34 -27.79
C SER A 8 -96.21 37.46 -28.99
N SER A 9 -95.18 36.86 -29.53
CA SER A 9 -95.28 35.73 -30.42
C SER A 9 -94.66 34.48 -29.70
N PRO A 10 -95.35 33.36 -29.79
CA PRO A 10 -94.91 32.14 -29.06
C PRO A 10 -93.69 31.50 -29.74
N ILE A 11 -92.70 31.28 -28.91
CA ILE A 11 -91.51 30.53 -29.33
C ILE A 11 -91.87 29.06 -29.37
N THR A 12 -91.85 28.46 -30.55
CA THR A 12 -91.95 27.02 -30.78
C THR A 12 -90.70 26.32 -30.25
N PRO A 13 -90.80 25.13 -29.58
CA PRO A 13 -89.66 24.43 -29.01
C PRO A 13 -89.05 23.51 -30.10
N SER A 14 -88.26 24.09 -30.98
CA SER A 14 -87.62 23.28 -32.04
C SER A 14 -86.22 23.62 -32.44
N ASP A 15 -85.48 24.42 -31.66
CA ASP A 15 -84.10 24.70 -32.00
C ASP A 15 -83.19 24.63 -30.75
N ALA A 16 -83.17 23.40 -30.15
CA ALA A 16 -82.08 23.09 -29.22
C ALA A 16 -80.95 22.42 -30.02
N PRO A 17 -79.73 22.93 -30.04
CA PRO A 17 -78.62 22.23 -30.69
C PRO A 17 -78.32 20.94 -29.93
N ALA A 18 -78.28 19.84 -30.68
CA ALA A 18 -77.90 18.53 -30.20
C ALA A 18 -76.45 18.61 -29.55
N ILE A 19 -76.38 18.52 -28.24
CA ILE A 19 -75.14 18.33 -27.57
C ILE A 19 -74.61 16.94 -27.95
N ASN A 20 -73.65 16.92 -28.87
CA ASN A 20 -72.94 15.75 -29.25
C ASN A 20 -72.22 15.22 -28.06
N ALA A 21 -72.73 14.21 -27.37
CA ALA A 21 -72.04 13.47 -26.32
C ALA A 21 -70.93 12.68 -26.94
N GLY A 22 -69.86 13.43 -27.38
CA GLY A 22 -68.58 12.85 -27.73
C GLY A 22 -68.07 12.13 -26.51
N ALA A 23 -68.02 10.80 -26.62
CA ALA A 23 -67.43 9.92 -25.61
C ALA A 23 -66.10 10.46 -25.13
N ILE A 24 -66.06 10.95 -23.89
CA ILE A 24 -64.82 11.24 -23.20
C ILE A 24 -64.15 9.87 -23.01
N ARG A 25 -63.28 9.52 -23.96
CA ARG A 25 -62.38 8.40 -23.82
C ARG A 25 -61.34 8.80 -22.74
N SER A 26 -61.61 8.41 -21.53
CA SER A 26 -60.63 8.49 -20.46
C SER A 26 -59.47 7.55 -20.82
N GLU A 27 -58.43 8.08 -21.46
CA GLU A 27 -57.17 7.38 -21.53
C GLU A 27 -56.70 7.12 -20.09
N PRO A 28 -56.41 5.84 -19.74
CA PRO A 28 -55.83 5.56 -18.43
C PRO A 28 -54.48 6.28 -18.36
N LEU A 29 -54.33 7.14 -17.39
CA LEU A 29 -53.02 7.76 -17.06
C LEU A 29 -51.96 6.64 -16.94
N PRO A 30 -50.78 6.81 -17.54
CA PRO A 30 -49.72 5.84 -17.41
C PRO A 30 -49.42 5.66 -15.92
N ILE A 31 -49.67 4.49 -15.39
CA ILE A 31 -49.29 4.11 -14.03
C ILE A 31 -47.77 4.20 -14.03
N ALA A 32 -47.20 5.23 -13.39
CA ALA A 32 -45.79 5.32 -13.17
C ALA A 32 -45.36 4.03 -12.46
N SER A 33 -44.66 3.16 -13.16
CA SER A 33 -44.08 1.97 -12.58
C SER A 33 -43.21 2.38 -11.42
N ALA A 34 -43.53 1.91 -10.22
CA ALA A 34 -42.71 2.12 -9.03
C ALA A 34 -41.28 1.74 -9.37
N PRO A 35 -40.29 2.52 -8.95
CA PRO A 35 -38.88 2.22 -9.21
C PRO A 35 -38.57 0.82 -8.67
N THR A 36 -38.29 -0.10 -9.57
CA THR A 36 -37.91 -1.47 -9.20
C THR A 36 -36.64 -1.42 -8.40
N ASN A 37 -36.68 -2.01 -7.22
CA ASN A 37 -35.57 -2.05 -6.25
C ASN A 37 -34.34 -2.83 -6.78
N ASP A 38 -34.48 -3.46 -7.94
CA ASP A 38 -33.46 -4.34 -8.57
C ASP A 38 -32.15 -3.63 -8.90
N GLY A 39 -32.18 -2.35 -9.26
CA GLY A 39 -30.98 -1.58 -9.55
C GLY A 39 -30.09 -1.32 -8.32
N ARG A 40 -30.74 -1.13 -7.18
CA ARG A 40 -29.97 -0.87 -5.91
C ARG A 40 -29.33 -2.15 -5.41
N VAL A 41 -30.05 -3.26 -5.42
CA VAL A 41 -29.52 -4.57 -4.97
C VAL A 41 -28.36 -4.99 -5.86
N ARG A 42 -28.47 -4.84 -7.18
CA ARG A 42 -27.38 -5.14 -8.11
C ARG A 42 -26.13 -4.30 -7.83
N ASN A 43 -26.29 -3.01 -7.59
CA ASN A 43 -25.17 -2.15 -7.21
C ASN A 43 -24.49 -2.60 -5.89
N TYR A 44 -25.25 -2.97 -4.87
CA TYR A 44 -24.67 -3.47 -3.62
C TYR A 44 -23.91 -4.80 -3.81
N VAL A 45 -24.43 -5.70 -4.64
CA VAL A 45 -23.76 -6.96 -4.97
C VAL A 45 -22.47 -6.70 -5.74
N GLU A 46 -22.46 -5.81 -6.72
CA GLU A 46 -21.25 -5.41 -7.46
C GLU A 46 -20.19 -4.84 -6.54
N TRP A 47 -20.57 -3.92 -5.64
CA TRP A 47 -19.63 -3.37 -4.65
C TRP A 47 -19.12 -4.42 -3.66
N ALA A 48 -19.98 -5.32 -3.21
CA ALA A 48 -19.57 -6.41 -2.31
C ALA A 48 -18.56 -7.34 -2.99
N VAL A 49 -18.74 -7.68 -4.26
CA VAL A 49 -17.81 -8.50 -5.04
C VAL A 49 -16.47 -7.76 -5.22
N ILE A 50 -16.50 -6.47 -5.58
CA ILE A 50 -15.28 -5.66 -5.73
C ILE A 50 -14.49 -5.62 -4.42
N ILE A 51 -15.16 -5.37 -3.30
CA ILE A 51 -14.54 -5.35 -1.97
C ILE A 51 -13.96 -6.72 -1.62
N LEU A 52 -14.70 -7.79 -1.86
CA LEU A 52 -14.27 -9.15 -1.57
C LEU A 52 -13.05 -9.54 -2.40
N VAL A 53 -13.03 -9.20 -3.70
CA VAL A 53 -11.87 -9.40 -4.58
C VAL A 53 -10.67 -8.56 -4.11
N ALA A 54 -10.87 -7.29 -3.77
CA ALA A 54 -9.81 -6.41 -3.29
C ALA A 54 -9.21 -6.91 -1.97
N VAL A 55 -10.06 -7.35 -1.03
CA VAL A 55 -9.63 -7.93 0.24
C VAL A 55 -8.90 -9.26 0.00
N GLY A 56 -9.43 -10.14 -0.83
CA GLY A 56 -8.77 -11.40 -1.20
C GLY A 56 -7.40 -11.17 -1.84
N PHE A 57 -7.30 -10.20 -2.76
CA PHE A 57 -6.04 -9.81 -3.37
C PHE A 57 -5.06 -9.22 -2.35
N ALA A 58 -5.52 -8.38 -1.42
CA ALA A 58 -4.69 -7.83 -0.36
C ALA A 58 -4.13 -8.92 0.58
N PHE A 59 -4.95 -9.92 0.94
CA PHE A 59 -4.50 -11.08 1.72
C PHE A 59 -3.48 -11.93 0.95
N LEU A 60 -3.69 -12.11 -0.34
CA LEU A 60 -2.78 -12.86 -1.20
C LEU A 60 -1.42 -12.14 -1.29
N VAL A 61 -1.43 -10.83 -1.59
CA VAL A 61 -0.21 -10.01 -1.61
C VAL A 61 0.48 -10.04 -0.25
N ARG A 62 -0.25 -9.86 0.85
CA ARG A 62 0.31 -9.92 2.21
C ARG A 62 0.95 -11.27 2.51
N GLY A 63 0.32 -12.38 2.13
CA GLY A 63 0.82 -13.73 2.42
C GLY A 63 2.09 -14.11 1.65
N PHE A 64 2.25 -13.59 0.43
CA PHE A 64 3.38 -13.94 -0.44
C PHE A 64 4.49 -12.87 -0.42
N ALA A 65 4.13 -11.58 -0.33
CA ALA A 65 5.10 -10.49 -0.48
C ALA A 65 5.86 -10.18 0.80
N PHE A 66 5.25 -10.39 1.96
CA PHE A 66 5.83 -9.99 3.23
C PHE A 66 5.93 -11.15 4.22
N GLN A 67 7.05 -11.20 4.92
CA GLN A 67 7.30 -12.17 5.99
C GLN A 67 7.76 -11.44 7.25
N THR A 68 7.24 -11.88 8.40
CA THR A 68 7.66 -11.35 9.71
C THR A 68 8.82 -12.17 10.24
N PHE A 69 9.86 -11.48 10.74
CA PHE A 69 10.99 -12.08 11.42
C PHE A 69 11.11 -11.53 12.84
N PHE A 70 11.58 -12.38 13.74
CA PHE A 70 11.92 -12.04 15.12
C PHE A 70 13.42 -11.77 15.22
N ILE A 71 13.82 -10.75 15.98
CA ILE A 71 15.23 -10.36 16.17
C ILE A 71 15.71 -10.92 17.52
N PRO A 72 16.53 -11.99 17.51
CA PRO A 72 16.96 -12.62 18.76
C PRO A 72 18.26 -12.04 19.33
N SER A 73 18.93 -11.10 18.65
CA SER A 73 20.27 -10.67 19.01
C SER A 73 20.47 -9.15 18.92
N GLU A 74 21.41 -8.65 19.69
CA GLU A 74 21.77 -7.22 19.76
C GLU A 74 22.68 -6.74 18.62
N SER A 75 22.96 -7.59 17.62
CA SER A 75 23.94 -7.27 16.57
C SER A 75 23.58 -6.07 15.68
N MET A 76 22.33 -5.64 15.72
CA MET A 76 21.81 -4.50 14.93
C MET A 76 21.40 -3.30 15.79
N VAL A 77 21.71 -3.31 17.10
CA VAL A 77 21.51 -2.17 18.01
C VAL A 77 22.33 -0.98 17.54
N PRO A 78 21.78 0.25 17.51
CA PRO A 78 20.47 0.64 18.04
C PRO A 78 19.32 0.57 17.03
N ARG A 79 19.58 0.23 15.77
CA ARG A 79 18.52 0.23 14.73
C ARG A 79 17.44 -0.82 14.98
N LEU A 80 17.86 -2.03 15.36
CA LEU A 80 16.97 -3.12 15.76
C LEU A 80 17.44 -3.64 17.12
N GLU A 81 16.51 -3.83 18.03
CA GLU A 81 16.78 -4.38 19.35
C GLU A 81 16.31 -5.83 19.45
N THR A 82 16.76 -6.51 20.50
CA THR A 82 16.26 -7.84 20.82
C THR A 82 14.76 -7.78 21.05
N ASP A 83 14.05 -8.83 20.63
CA ASP A 83 12.59 -8.98 20.67
C ASP A 83 11.81 -8.12 19.66
N ASP A 84 12.48 -7.29 18.84
CA ASP A 84 11.82 -6.63 17.72
C ASP A 84 11.23 -7.65 16.75
N ARG A 85 10.08 -7.30 16.17
CA ARG A 85 9.51 -8.01 15.01
C ARG A 85 9.53 -7.10 13.81
N VAL A 86 10.16 -7.57 12.76
CA VAL A 86 10.32 -6.80 11.52
C VAL A 86 9.55 -7.44 10.38
N LEU A 87 9.06 -6.61 9.50
CA LEU A 87 8.42 -7.02 8.26
C LEU A 87 9.43 -6.92 7.12
N VAL A 88 9.59 -8.00 6.38
CA VAL A 88 10.56 -8.14 5.28
C VAL A 88 9.81 -8.23 3.96
N ASN A 89 10.25 -7.47 2.97
CA ASN A 89 9.70 -7.52 1.61
C ASN A 89 10.52 -8.52 0.76
N LYS A 90 9.93 -9.67 0.46
CA LYS A 90 10.59 -10.76 -0.27
C LYS A 90 10.79 -10.49 -1.76
N PHE A 91 9.95 -9.64 -2.36
CA PHE A 91 10.02 -9.31 -3.79
C PHE A 91 10.91 -8.11 -4.12
N ALA A 92 11.37 -7.38 -3.10
CA ALA A 92 12.15 -6.17 -3.34
C ALA A 92 13.37 -6.43 -4.22
N TYR A 93 14.04 -7.55 -3.97
CA TYR A 93 15.26 -7.90 -4.67
C TYR A 93 15.05 -8.70 -5.97
N ASP A 94 13.83 -9.01 -6.34
CA ASP A 94 13.46 -9.45 -7.69
C ASP A 94 13.33 -8.25 -8.64
N LEU A 95 13.09 -7.07 -8.08
CA LEU A 95 12.85 -5.82 -8.82
C LEU A 95 14.07 -4.89 -8.85
N ARG A 96 14.97 -4.99 -7.87
CA ARG A 96 16.19 -4.18 -7.77
C ARG A 96 17.31 -4.95 -7.09
N ASP A 97 18.54 -4.52 -7.32
CA ASP A 97 19.68 -5.04 -6.56
C ASP A 97 19.72 -4.47 -5.13
N PRO A 98 20.30 -5.21 -4.18
CA PRO A 98 20.60 -4.69 -2.86
C PRO A 98 21.49 -3.45 -2.92
N SER A 99 21.12 -2.43 -2.17
CA SER A 99 21.82 -1.15 -2.12
C SER A 99 22.59 -1.00 -0.81
N ARG A 100 23.68 -0.24 -0.84
CA ARG A 100 24.41 0.11 0.39
C ARG A 100 23.48 0.80 1.38
N GLY A 101 23.50 0.34 2.63
CA GLY A 101 22.63 0.82 3.68
C GLY A 101 21.37 0.00 3.90
N ASP A 102 20.97 -0.87 2.95
CA ASP A 102 19.84 -1.78 3.17
C ASP A 102 20.11 -2.68 4.39
N VAL A 103 19.13 -2.78 5.28
CA VAL A 103 19.12 -3.79 6.35
C VAL A 103 18.41 -5.02 5.80
N VAL A 104 19.10 -6.16 5.75
CA VAL A 104 18.67 -7.34 5.01
C VAL A 104 18.57 -8.54 5.93
N VAL A 105 17.46 -9.28 5.79
CA VAL A 105 17.34 -10.65 6.29
C VAL A 105 17.88 -11.61 5.23
N PHE A 106 18.78 -12.50 5.63
CA PHE A 106 19.41 -13.48 4.74
C PHE A 106 19.71 -14.78 5.48
N ARG A 107 19.73 -15.88 4.77
CA ARG A 107 20.06 -17.18 5.33
C ARG A 107 21.51 -17.19 5.83
N THR A 108 21.73 -17.86 6.95
CA THR A 108 23.07 -17.99 7.54
C THR A 108 24.05 -18.61 6.53
N PRO A 109 25.15 -17.89 6.21
CA PRO A 109 26.17 -18.44 5.31
C PRO A 109 26.79 -19.71 5.90
N PRO A 110 27.06 -20.75 5.10
CA PRO A 110 27.63 -22.02 5.59
C PRO A 110 28.97 -21.86 6.34
N ASN A 111 29.73 -20.84 5.99
CA ASN A 111 31.04 -20.52 6.59
C ASN A 111 30.93 -19.62 7.85
N ALA A 112 29.75 -19.19 8.23
CA ALA A 112 29.56 -18.36 9.43
C ALA A 112 29.69 -19.17 10.74
N HIS A 113 29.58 -20.50 10.69
CA HIS A 113 29.64 -21.40 11.85
C HIS A 113 28.71 -20.98 13.00
N ILE A 114 27.54 -20.42 12.67
CA ILE A 114 26.52 -20.01 13.65
C ILE A 114 25.53 -21.15 13.79
N THR A 115 25.38 -21.67 15.01
CA THR A 115 24.46 -22.77 15.31
C THR A 115 23.13 -22.24 15.84
N GLY A 116 22.02 -22.81 15.38
CA GLY A 116 20.68 -22.52 15.91
C GLY A 116 20.04 -21.24 15.36
N MET A 117 20.63 -20.61 14.33
CA MET A 117 20.03 -19.48 13.61
C MET A 117 20.07 -19.77 12.11
N ASP A 118 18.90 -19.95 11.53
CA ASP A 118 18.75 -20.18 10.08
C ASP A 118 18.88 -18.88 9.29
N ASP A 119 18.46 -17.76 9.88
CA ASP A 119 18.47 -16.45 9.27
C ASP A 119 19.23 -15.42 10.12
N LEU A 120 19.91 -14.52 9.45
CA LEU A 120 20.65 -13.39 10.04
C LEU A 120 20.07 -12.06 9.52
N VAL A 121 20.26 -11.01 10.33
CA VAL A 121 19.95 -9.64 9.92
C VAL A 121 21.22 -8.81 10.01
N LYS A 122 21.63 -8.19 8.90
CA LYS A 122 22.79 -7.30 8.83
C LYS A 122 22.54 -6.19 7.81
N ARG A 123 23.42 -5.19 7.85
CA ARG A 123 23.39 -4.09 6.89
C ARG A 123 24.36 -4.34 5.73
N VAL A 124 23.92 -4.06 4.51
CA VAL A 124 24.79 -4.03 3.33
C VAL A 124 25.74 -2.84 3.43
N VAL A 125 27.03 -3.10 3.50
CA VAL A 125 28.07 -2.07 3.59
C VAL A 125 29.01 -2.10 2.39
N GLY A 126 29.47 -3.27 1.95
CA GLY A 126 30.27 -3.42 0.74
C GLY A 126 29.46 -4.00 -0.42
N LEU A 127 29.62 -3.44 -1.62
CA LEU A 127 28.95 -3.86 -2.84
C LEU A 127 29.85 -4.75 -3.70
N PRO A 128 29.29 -5.54 -4.64
CA PRO A 128 30.07 -6.37 -5.55
C PRO A 128 31.18 -5.59 -6.28
N GLY A 129 32.39 -6.14 -6.27
CA GLY A 129 33.56 -5.56 -6.94
C GLY A 129 34.32 -4.51 -6.16
N GLU A 130 33.80 -4.05 -5.03
CA GLU A 130 34.49 -3.07 -4.16
C GLU A 130 35.55 -3.73 -3.29
N THR A 131 36.49 -2.92 -2.82
CA THR A 131 37.41 -3.28 -1.77
C THR A 131 37.01 -2.57 -0.49
N ILE A 132 36.76 -3.34 0.58
CA ILE A 132 36.35 -2.83 1.89
C ILE A 132 37.45 -3.11 2.91
N GLU A 133 37.73 -2.16 3.80
CA GLU A 133 38.64 -2.29 4.93
C GLU A 133 38.10 -1.57 6.15
N GLY A 134 38.48 -2.02 7.33
CA GLY A 134 38.21 -1.33 8.59
C GLY A 134 39.54 -0.86 9.21
N ARG A 135 39.73 0.46 9.39
CA ARG A 135 40.87 1.05 10.05
C ARG A 135 40.50 2.30 10.82
N ASP A 136 41.24 2.58 11.88
CA ASP A 136 41.06 3.77 12.71
C ASP A 136 39.60 3.97 13.20
N GLY A 137 38.87 2.86 13.41
CA GLY A 137 37.47 2.87 13.84
C GLY A 137 36.45 3.19 12.75
N HIS A 138 36.89 3.31 11.49
CA HIS A 138 36.05 3.65 10.34
C HIS A 138 36.09 2.58 9.24
N ILE A 139 35.04 2.55 8.42
CA ILE A 139 35.00 1.74 7.21
C ILE A 139 35.47 2.56 6.01
N PHE A 140 36.28 1.94 5.16
CA PHE A 140 36.74 2.50 3.90
C PHE A 140 36.29 1.61 2.73
N ILE A 141 35.83 2.24 1.67
CA ILE A 141 35.45 1.61 0.42
C ILE A 141 36.36 2.15 -0.68
N ASN A 142 37.09 1.27 -1.34
CA ASN A 142 38.06 1.64 -2.40
C ASN A 142 39.05 2.74 -1.93
N GLY A 143 39.47 2.68 -0.65
CA GLY A 143 40.40 3.64 -0.04
C GLY A 143 39.76 4.94 0.46
N HIS A 144 38.45 5.18 0.25
CA HIS A 144 37.73 6.35 0.74
C HIS A 144 36.89 6.02 1.97
N GLN A 145 36.96 6.86 3.01
CA GLN A 145 36.16 6.69 4.20
C GLN A 145 34.67 6.75 3.86
N LEU A 146 33.92 5.75 4.32
CA LEU A 146 32.47 5.68 4.15
C LEU A 146 31.75 6.52 5.21
N PRO A 147 30.95 7.51 4.84
CA PRO A 147 30.05 8.17 5.77
C PRO A 147 28.93 7.20 6.20
N GLU A 148 28.72 7.07 7.52
CA GLU A 148 27.73 6.15 8.10
C GLU A 148 26.77 6.89 9.04
N PRO A 149 25.91 7.78 8.49
CA PRO A 149 25.04 8.65 9.30
C PRO A 149 23.95 7.89 10.08
N TYR A 150 23.74 6.62 9.76
CA TYR A 150 22.80 5.73 10.46
C TYR A 150 23.37 5.16 11.77
N LEU A 151 24.64 5.35 12.04
CA LEU A 151 25.27 4.92 13.29
C LEU A 151 25.36 6.07 14.29
N PRO A 152 25.32 5.78 15.60
CA PRO A 152 25.58 6.77 16.64
C PRO A 152 26.96 7.39 16.49
N THR A 153 27.06 8.69 16.79
CA THR A 153 28.33 9.40 16.79
C THR A 153 29.32 8.75 17.77
N GLY A 154 30.55 8.53 17.32
CA GLY A 154 31.63 7.96 18.14
C GLY A 154 31.67 6.42 18.20
N LEU A 155 30.72 5.75 17.55
CA LEU A 155 30.75 4.29 17.41
C LEU A 155 31.90 3.89 16.48
N GLN A 156 32.77 3.00 16.94
CA GLN A 156 33.92 2.56 16.18
C GLN A 156 33.70 1.19 15.55
N SER A 157 34.10 1.06 14.30
CA SER A 157 34.11 -0.20 13.57
C SER A 157 35.33 -1.03 13.90
N LYS A 158 35.26 -2.36 13.72
CA LYS A 158 36.41 -3.26 13.87
C LYS A 158 37.48 -2.94 12.83
N THR A 159 38.74 -3.20 13.18
CA THR A 159 39.87 -3.17 12.24
C THR A 159 39.99 -4.52 11.54
N PHE A 160 40.01 -4.50 10.20
CA PHE A 160 40.27 -5.68 9.37
C PHE A 160 41.00 -5.27 8.09
N ALA A 161 41.75 -6.20 7.53
CA ALA A 161 42.52 -5.99 6.29
C ALA A 161 41.61 -5.76 5.08
N PRO A 162 42.11 -5.07 4.04
CA PRO A 162 41.36 -4.90 2.79
C PRO A 162 40.88 -6.24 2.22
N GLN A 163 39.59 -6.32 1.93
CA GLN A 163 38.94 -7.50 1.33
C GLN A 163 38.18 -7.07 0.09
N LYS A 164 38.41 -7.78 -1.01
CA LYS A 164 37.65 -7.58 -2.24
C LYS A 164 36.30 -8.32 -2.14
N VAL A 165 35.21 -7.62 -2.37
CA VAL A 165 33.87 -8.22 -2.42
C VAL A 165 33.69 -8.90 -3.77
N PRO A 166 33.46 -10.23 -3.82
CA PRO A 166 33.26 -10.95 -5.08
C PRO A 166 32.02 -10.47 -5.83
N ALA A 167 31.96 -10.79 -7.12
CA ALA A 167 30.73 -10.63 -7.88
C ALA A 167 29.57 -11.41 -7.24
N ASN A 168 28.36 -10.88 -7.31
CA ASN A 168 27.15 -11.46 -6.70
C ASN A 168 27.26 -11.68 -5.17
N SER A 169 28.10 -10.92 -4.49
CA SER A 169 28.29 -11.00 -3.04
C SER A 169 28.29 -9.60 -2.42
N TYR A 170 27.95 -9.54 -1.14
CA TYR A 170 27.83 -8.29 -0.39
C TYR A 170 28.54 -8.42 0.96
N PHE A 171 29.21 -7.36 1.40
CA PHE A 171 29.85 -7.32 2.70
C PHE A 171 28.85 -6.79 3.73
N MET A 172 28.48 -7.65 4.66
CA MET A 172 27.41 -7.46 5.62
C MET A 172 27.99 -7.12 6.98
N LEU A 173 27.58 -5.98 7.57
CA LEU A 173 27.99 -5.58 8.91
C LEU A 173 26.77 -5.41 9.84
N GLY A 174 26.96 -5.75 11.11
CA GLY A 174 26.02 -5.36 12.14
C GLY A 174 26.15 -3.88 12.49
N ASP A 175 25.08 -3.23 12.88
CA ASP A 175 25.13 -1.85 13.37
C ASP A 175 25.84 -1.78 14.72
N ASN A 176 25.70 -2.83 15.55
CA ASN A 176 26.53 -3.01 16.74
C ASN A 176 27.91 -3.53 16.36
N ARG A 177 28.75 -2.66 15.84
CA ARG A 177 30.05 -2.93 15.22
C ARG A 177 30.98 -3.82 16.04
N GLN A 178 31.00 -3.68 17.35
CA GLN A 178 31.91 -4.43 18.24
C GLN A 178 31.36 -5.81 18.58
N PHE A 179 30.03 -5.96 18.67
CA PHE A 179 29.36 -7.17 19.16
C PHE A 179 28.58 -7.93 18.07
N SER A 180 28.95 -7.72 16.81
CA SER A 180 28.34 -8.43 15.68
C SER A 180 29.25 -9.53 15.17
N ASN A 181 28.71 -10.75 14.99
CA ASN A 181 29.30 -11.78 14.14
C ASN A 181 28.81 -11.56 12.71
N ASP A 182 29.67 -11.03 11.85
CA ASP A 182 29.34 -10.53 10.52
C ASP A 182 30.45 -10.83 9.50
N SER A 183 30.41 -10.19 8.34
CA SER A 183 31.37 -10.44 7.26
C SER A 183 32.84 -10.21 7.65
N THR A 184 33.12 -9.51 8.74
CA THR A 184 34.49 -9.40 9.26
C THR A 184 35.05 -10.76 9.73
N ALA A 185 34.18 -11.67 10.17
CA ALA A 185 34.53 -12.98 10.65
C ALA A 185 34.40 -14.08 9.59
N TRP A 186 33.36 -14.03 8.75
CA TRP A 186 33.04 -15.12 7.80
C TRP A 186 33.07 -14.70 6.32
N GLY A 187 33.43 -13.43 6.00
CA GLY A 187 33.55 -12.92 4.65
C GLY A 187 32.22 -12.46 4.00
N PRO A 188 32.24 -12.09 2.72
CA PRO A 188 31.05 -11.63 2.00
C PRO A 188 29.97 -12.70 1.89
N ALA A 189 28.69 -12.30 1.99
CA ALA A 189 27.51 -13.15 1.79
C ALA A 189 27.10 -13.15 0.31
N ASN A 190 26.78 -14.32 -0.22
CA ASN A 190 26.24 -14.44 -1.58
C ASN A 190 24.82 -13.89 -1.63
N ARG A 191 24.48 -13.24 -2.75
CA ARG A 191 23.16 -12.66 -3.04
C ARG A 191 22.02 -13.69 -2.95
N ASP A 192 22.29 -14.93 -3.29
CA ASP A 192 21.31 -16.03 -3.31
C ASP A 192 20.80 -16.41 -1.90
N LEU A 193 21.52 -15.96 -0.86
CA LEU A 193 21.11 -16.13 0.53
C LEU A 193 20.07 -15.10 0.97
N PHE A 194 19.89 -14.01 0.23
CA PHE A 194 19.06 -12.89 0.64
C PHE A 194 17.57 -13.24 0.57
N VAL A 195 16.87 -13.03 1.67
CA VAL A 195 15.41 -13.16 1.76
C VAL A 195 14.74 -11.85 1.34
N GLY A 196 15.22 -10.72 1.86
CA GLY A 196 14.71 -9.41 1.49
C GLY A 196 15.13 -8.31 2.46
N PRO A 197 14.91 -7.04 2.10
CA PRO A 197 15.16 -5.92 2.99
C PRO A 197 14.10 -5.84 4.10
N VAL A 198 14.55 -5.42 5.28
CA VAL A 198 13.66 -5.01 6.38
C VAL A 198 12.92 -3.76 5.94
N PHE A 199 11.60 -3.85 5.92
CA PHE A 199 10.72 -2.80 5.47
C PHE A 199 10.25 -1.90 6.60
N VAL A 200 9.86 -2.50 7.74
CA VAL A 200 9.35 -1.80 8.92
C VAL A 200 9.49 -2.67 10.16
N THR A 201 9.75 -2.05 11.32
CA THR A 201 9.59 -2.68 12.63
C THR A 201 8.12 -2.58 13.02
N ILE A 202 7.48 -3.73 13.32
CA ILE A 202 6.03 -3.80 13.61
C ILE A 202 5.73 -4.04 15.09
N TRP A 203 6.74 -4.39 15.87
CA TRP A 203 6.65 -4.63 17.30
C TRP A 203 7.99 -4.38 17.97
N PRO A 204 8.04 -3.80 19.16
CA PRO A 204 6.91 -3.24 19.93
C PRO A 204 6.30 -2.00 19.26
N LEU A 205 5.06 -1.63 19.65
CA LEU A 205 4.27 -0.60 18.96
C LEU A 205 4.85 0.82 19.06
N ASP A 206 5.61 1.08 20.12
CA ASP A 206 6.31 2.35 20.36
C ASP A 206 7.54 2.54 19.46
N ARG A 207 7.97 1.47 18.77
CA ARG A 207 9.12 1.45 17.84
C ARG A 207 8.73 1.23 16.39
N ILE A 208 7.45 1.39 16.05
CA ILE A 208 6.99 1.30 14.66
C ILE A 208 7.65 2.41 13.85
N ASP A 209 8.54 2.02 12.95
CA ASP A 209 9.21 2.93 12.03
C ASP A 209 8.65 2.73 10.62
N VAL A 210 7.59 3.45 10.32
CA VAL A 210 6.91 3.38 9.02
C VAL A 210 7.59 4.35 8.05
N PRO A 211 8.04 3.89 6.88
CA PRO A 211 8.59 4.79 5.86
C PRO A 211 7.63 5.94 5.57
N GLY A 212 8.15 7.18 5.56
CA GLY A 212 7.34 8.40 5.48
C GLY A 212 6.38 8.45 4.28
N TRP A 213 6.73 7.80 3.16
CA TRP A 213 5.86 7.72 1.97
C TRP A 213 4.58 6.89 2.18
N LEU A 214 4.56 5.96 3.15
CA LEU A 214 3.36 5.17 3.49
C LEU A 214 2.25 6.03 4.11
N TRP A 215 2.57 7.13 4.76
CA TRP A 215 1.58 8.05 5.32
C TRP A 215 0.73 8.74 4.24
N GLY A 216 1.26 8.84 3.00
CA GLY A 216 0.53 9.40 1.85
C GLY A 216 -0.55 8.46 1.29
N ILE A 217 -0.46 7.16 1.51
CA ILE A 217 -1.38 6.17 0.91
C ILE A 217 -2.84 6.36 1.36
N PRO A 218 -3.18 6.46 2.66
CA PRO A 218 -4.55 6.67 3.09
C PRO A 218 -5.12 8.00 2.59
N ILE A 219 -4.29 9.05 2.49
CA ILE A 219 -4.68 10.35 1.96
C ILE A 219 -5.00 10.25 0.46
N ALA A 220 -4.17 9.56 -0.33
CA ALA A 220 -4.40 9.33 -1.75
C ALA A 220 -5.67 8.52 -2.02
N ILE A 221 -5.93 7.49 -1.22
CA ILE A 221 -7.16 6.68 -1.31
C ILE A 221 -8.38 7.54 -0.96
N ALA A 222 -8.34 8.33 0.10
CA ALA A 222 -9.43 9.21 0.51
C ALA A 222 -9.75 10.28 -0.56
N LEU A 223 -8.71 10.88 -1.16
CA LEU A 223 -8.86 11.84 -2.26
C LEU A 223 -9.44 11.16 -3.51
N GLY A 224 -8.95 9.98 -3.89
CA GLY A 224 -9.45 9.20 -5.01
C GLY A 224 -10.94 8.84 -4.85
N CYS A 225 -11.34 8.37 -3.68
CA CYS A 225 -12.74 8.10 -3.34
C CYS A 225 -13.60 9.36 -3.37
N GLY A 226 -13.08 10.49 -2.85
CA GLY A 226 -13.76 11.77 -2.86
C GLY A 226 -14.00 12.30 -4.28
N ILE A 227 -12.98 12.27 -5.14
CA ILE A 227 -13.06 12.68 -6.55
C ILE A 227 -14.07 11.80 -7.30
N TYR A 228 -14.00 10.48 -7.14
CA TYR A 228 -14.95 9.53 -7.73
C TYR A 228 -16.40 9.83 -7.34
N PHE A 229 -16.64 10.12 -6.05
CA PHE A 229 -17.97 10.43 -5.55
C PHE A 229 -18.50 11.75 -6.11
N VAL A 230 -17.66 12.77 -6.26
CA VAL A 230 -18.01 14.08 -6.87
C VAL A 230 -18.31 13.92 -8.37
N MET A 231 -17.50 13.14 -9.09
CA MET A 231 -17.71 12.90 -10.52
C MET A 231 -19.00 12.12 -10.79
N ARG A 232 -19.32 11.14 -9.97
CA ARG A 232 -20.57 10.36 -10.08
C ARG A 232 -21.84 11.19 -9.83
N ARG A 233 -21.74 12.24 -8.98
CA ARG A 233 -22.88 13.16 -8.75
C ARG A 233 -23.18 14.12 -9.90
N ARG A 234 -22.28 14.20 -10.89
CA ARG A 234 -22.40 15.12 -12.04
C ARG A 234 -22.97 14.46 -13.29
N GLU A 235 -23.32 13.17 -13.26
CA GLU A 235 -24.05 12.58 -14.37
C GLU A 235 -25.47 13.19 -14.40
N PRO A 236 -25.84 13.94 -15.48
CA PRO A 236 -27.20 14.50 -15.61
C PRO A 236 -28.16 13.34 -15.73
N GLU A 237 -29.32 13.46 -15.04
CA GLU A 237 -30.44 12.55 -15.26
C GLU A 237 -30.80 12.56 -16.73
N PRO A 238 -31.01 11.39 -17.38
CA PRO A 238 -31.50 11.36 -18.76
C PRO A 238 -32.90 11.98 -18.82
N VAL A 239 -33.04 12.97 -19.70
CA VAL A 239 -34.30 13.67 -20.02
C VAL A 239 -35.26 12.70 -20.70
#